data_b6d0aa4c88354c24660cd7eb96287ad0
#
_entry.id   b6d0aa4c88354c24660cd7eb96287ad0
#
_cell.length_a   1.000
_cell.length_b   1.000
_cell.length_c   1.000
_cell.angle_alpha   90.00
_cell.angle_beta   90.00
_cell.angle_gamma   90.00
#
_symmetry.space_group_name_H-M   'P 1'
#
loop_
_entity.id
_entity.type
_entity.pdbx_description
1 polymer ?
#
loop_
_entity_poly.entity_id
_entity_poly.type
_entity_poly.pdbx_seq_one_letter_code
_entity_poly.pdbx_strand_id
1 'polypeptide(L)'
;MRLVMAAAAAAAVLLAGGCTAGTSHDAAAPGRFPASLPADGQTAAALLKIATAFNDEYGSGDYGPVYARWDARSQAIISEADYIRRHRDCPGSQQPPARTEAVTRGSHGAWMVRYEIGGQQLTDYWFYVHRRWVFDLVLSNPDAVRLYRMSPQQYVAAVGCSR
;
A
#
# COMPACT_ATOMS: atom_id res chain seq x y z
N MET A 1 -53.58 -22.78 -2.25
CA MET A 1 -54.29 -23.84 -2.96
C MET A 1 -53.49 -24.20 -4.21
N ARG A 2 -53.11 -25.53 -4.30
CA ARG A 2 -52.46 -26.27 -5.42
C ARG A 2 -50.98 -25.99 -5.70
N LEU A 3 -50.27 -26.88 -5.14
CA LEU A 3 -49.21 -27.83 -5.62
C LEU A 3 -49.31 -28.17 -7.08
N VAL A 4 -48.17 -28.13 -7.80
CA VAL A 4 -47.81 -29.13 -8.81
C VAL A 4 -46.32 -29.43 -8.69
N MET A 5 -46.02 -30.66 -8.27
CA MET A 5 -44.73 -31.33 -8.45
C MET A 5 -44.62 -31.81 -9.91
N ALA A 6 -43.42 -31.75 -10.45
CA ALA A 6 -42.98 -32.66 -11.49
C ALA A 6 -41.48 -32.96 -11.34
N ALA A 7 -41.23 -34.27 -11.32
CA ALA A 7 -39.92 -34.87 -11.07
C ALA A 7 -39.20 -35.25 -12.38
N ALA A 8 -37.90 -35.47 -12.20
CA ALA A 8 -37.04 -36.42 -12.90
C ALA A 8 -36.53 -36.09 -14.33
N ALA A 9 -35.21 -36.03 -14.49
CA ALA A 9 -34.46 -37.10 -15.12
C ALA A 9 -32.94 -36.85 -14.99
N ALA A 10 -32.27 -37.87 -14.48
CA ALA A 10 -30.83 -38.00 -14.45
C ALA A 10 -30.30 -38.26 -15.88
N ALA A 11 -29.19 -37.59 -16.23
CA ALA A 11 -28.30 -38.07 -17.27
C ALA A 11 -26.86 -37.88 -16.82
N ALA A 12 -26.24 -38.96 -16.41
CA ALA A 12 -24.81 -39.04 -16.21
C ALA A 12 -24.12 -39.07 -17.57
N VAL A 13 -23.24 -38.12 -17.80
CA VAL A 13 -22.25 -38.18 -18.88
C VAL A 13 -20.88 -38.14 -18.22
N LEU A 14 -20.25 -39.30 -18.14
CA LEU A 14 -18.85 -39.48 -17.93
C LEU A 14 -18.11 -39.08 -19.22
N LEU A 15 -17.34 -38.01 -19.19
CA LEU A 15 -16.29 -37.76 -20.15
C LEU A 15 -14.99 -37.51 -19.43
N ALA A 16 -14.06 -38.39 -19.77
CA ALA A 16 -12.70 -38.44 -19.32
C ALA A 16 -11.85 -37.27 -19.80
N GLY A 17 -10.87 -36.93 -18.99
CA GLY A 17 -9.56 -36.51 -19.44
C GLY A 17 -9.43 -35.09 -19.97
N GLY A 18 -8.96 -34.22 -19.14
CA GLY A 18 -8.35 -32.96 -19.53
C GLY A 18 -7.53 -32.43 -18.35
N CYS A 19 -6.26 -32.82 -18.27
CA CYS A 19 -5.31 -32.11 -17.44
C CYS A 19 -5.15 -30.68 -17.99
N THR A 20 -6.01 -29.78 -17.57
CA THR A 20 -5.71 -28.36 -17.72
C THR A 20 -4.73 -28.01 -16.63
N ALA A 21 -3.50 -27.72 -17.04
CA ALA A 21 -2.47 -27.09 -16.23
C ALA A 21 -3.12 -25.92 -15.47
N GLY A 22 -3.22 -26.10 -14.15
CA GLY A 22 -3.58 -25.02 -13.27
C GLY A 22 -2.60 -23.89 -13.48
N THR A 23 -3.07 -22.79 -14.02
CA THR A 23 -2.37 -21.53 -13.88
C THR A 23 -2.28 -21.27 -12.39
N SER A 24 -1.13 -21.61 -11.82
CA SER A 24 -0.74 -21.12 -10.51
C SER A 24 -0.90 -19.62 -10.59
N HIS A 25 -1.91 -19.09 -9.90
CA HIS A 25 -1.85 -17.70 -9.52
C HIS A 25 -0.59 -17.60 -8.66
N ASP A 26 0.49 -17.12 -9.25
CA ASP A 26 1.63 -16.65 -8.51
C ASP A 26 1.08 -15.68 -7.48
N ALA A 27 1.00 -16.17 -6.24
CA ALA A 27 0.83 -15.29 -5.10
C ALA A 27 1.95 -14.27 -5.23
N ALA A 28 1.59 -13.01 -5.43
CA ALA A 28 2.53 -11.92 -5.61
C ALA A 28 3.64 -12.08 -4.56
N ALA A 29 4.84 -12.39 -5.03
CA ALA A 29 5.97 -12.60 -4.13
C ALA A 29 6.07 -11.35 -3.25
N PRO A 30 6.24 -11.51 -1.93
CA PRO A 30 6.31 -10.37 -1.01
C PRO A 30 7.32 -9.37 -1.59
N GLY A 31 6.89 -8.12 -1.75
CA GLY A 31 7.56 -7.08 -2.52
C GLY A 31 9.08 -7.17 -2.40
N ARG A 32 9.74 -7.49 -3.50
CA ARG A 32 11.20 -7.47 -3.57
C ARG A 32 11.61 -6.01 -3.47
N PHE A 33 12.09 -5.62 -2.30
CA PHE A 33 12.86 -4.38 -2.21
C PHE A 33 13.99 -4.43 -3.26
N PRO A 34 14.26 -3.32 -3.95
CA PRO A 34 15.40 -3.27 -4.88
C PRO A 34 16.64 -3.79 -4.15
N ALA A 35 17.32 -4.77 -4.74
CA ALA A 35 18.50 -5.41 -4.15
C ALA A 35 19.66 -4.42 -3.86
N SER A 36 19.56 -3.21 -4.39
CA SER A 36 20.56 -2.15 -4.30
C SER A 36 20.51 -1.30 -3.02
N LEU A 37 19.41 -1.39 -2.24
CA LEU A 37 19.35 -0.61 -1.00
C LEU A 37 20.16 -1.31 0.11
N PRO A 38 21.04 -0.59 0.82
CA PRO A 38 21.78 -1.15 1.96
C PRO A 38 20.81 -1.59 3.06
N ALA A 39 21.23 -2.59 3.87
CA ALA A 39 20.44 -3.02 5.01
C ALA A 39 20.33 -1.87 6.04
N ASP A 40 19.13 -1.64 6.53
CA ASP A 40 18.89 -0.61 7.56
C ASP A 40 19.29 -1.13 8.95
N GLY A 41 19.70 -0.24 9.84
CA GLY A 41 19.87 -0.58 11.24
C GLY A 41 18.54 -0.54 12.00
N GLN A 42 18.32 -1.48 12.93
CA GLN A 42 17.10 -1.50 13.77
C GLN A 42 17.23 -0.57 14.98
N THR A 43 17.38 0.72 14.73
CA THR A 43 17.48 1.75 15.77
C THR A 43 16.54 2.92 15.52
N ALA A 44 16.16 3.65 16.57
CA ALA A 44 15.36 4.86 16.42
C ALA A 44 16.05 5.91 15.53
N ALA A 45 17.37 6.05 15.65
CA ALA A 45 18.13 6.99 14.83
C ALA A 45 18.14 6.61 13.35
N ALA A 46 18.24 5.31 13.02
CA ALA A 46 18.16 4.85 11.63
C ALA A 46 16.75 5.07 11.07
N LEU A 47 15.71 4.75 11.85
CA LEU A 47 14.33 4.98 11.41
C LEU A 47 14.04 6.47 11.23
N LEU A 48 14.51 7.34 12.15
CA LEU A 48 14.34 8.79 12.02
C LEU A 48 14.92 9.30 10.69
N LYS A 49 16.13 8.89 10.35
CA LYS A 49 16.78 9.25 9.09
C LYS A 49 15.98 8.76 7.86
N ILE A 50 15.51 7.51 7.92
CA ILE A 50 14.76 6.90 6.81
C ILE A 50 13.40 7.55 6.63
N ALA A 51 12.68 7.81 7.72
CA ALA A 51 11.37 8.47 7.67
C ALA A 51 11.48 9.94 7.22
N THR A 52 12.56 10.63 7.57
CA THR A 52 12.83 11.97 7.04
C THR A 52 13.04 11.92 5.53
N ALA A 53 13.92 11.04 5.04
CA ALA A 53 14.12 10.87 3.60
C ALA A 53 12.83 10.47 2.86
N PHE A 54 12.02 9.57 3.43
CA PHE A 54 10.72 9.17 2.90
C PHE A 54 9.77 10.35 2.73
N ASN A 55 9.71 11.23 3.73
CA ASN A 55 8.88 12.43 3.66
C ASN A 55 9.41 13.46 2.65
N ASP A 56 10.73 13.60 2.54
CA ASP A 56 11.38 14.48 1.57
C ASP A 56 11.15 13.99 0.12
N GLU A 57 11.27 12.68 -0.11
CA GLU A 57 10.97 12.03 -1.39
C GLU A 57 9.51 12.24 -1.78
N TYR A 58 8.57 12.04 -0.84
CA TYR A 58 7.16 12.31 -1.07
C TYR A 58 6.89 13.77 -1.40
N GLY A 59 7.44 14.69 -0.63
CA GLY A 59 7.29 16.14 -0.83
C GLY A 59 7.90 16.65 -2.13
N SER A 60 8.97 16.03 -2.62
CA SER A 60 9.63 16.36 -3.89
C SER A 60 8.96 15.74 -5.12
N GLY A 61 8.00 14.82 -4.91
CA GLY A 61 7.32 14.11 -6.00
C GLY A 61 8.07 12.86 -6.49
N ASP A 62 9.07 12.41 -5.76
CA ASP A 62 9.77 11.14 -6.05
C ASP A 62 9.04 9.96 -5.39
N TYR A 63 7.93 9.57 -5.99
CA TYR A 63 7.01 8.58 -5.42
C TYR A 63 7.49 7.12 -5.54
N GLY A 64 8.43 6.81 -6.40
CA GLY A 64 8.97 5.45 -6.57
C GLY A 64 9.66 4.93 -5.31
N PRO A 65 10.67 5.61 -4.76
CA PRO A 65 11.31 5.26 -3.49
C PRO A 65 10.33 5.18 -2.32
N VAL A 66 9.34 6.10 -2.27
CA VAL A 66 8.27 6.09 -1.27
C VAL A 66 7.49 4.78 -1.33
N TYR A 67 7.00 4.39 -2.51
CA TYR A 67 6.28 3.13 -2.70
C TYR A 67 7.13 1.90 -2.38
N ALA A 68 8.40 1.92 -2.72
CA ALA A 68 9.35 0.83 -2.43
C ALA A 68 9.55 0.58 -0.92
N ARG A 69 9.25 1.56 -0.08
CA ARG A 69 9.27 1.42 1.39
C ARG A 69 7.97 0.90 1.99
N TRP A 70 6.91 0.79 1.22
CA TRP A 70 5.66 0.23 1.74
C TRP A 70 5.80 -1.26 2.06
N ASP A 71 5.09 -1.72 3.08
CA ASP A 71 4.96 -3.14 3.35
C ASP A 71 4.14 -3.86 2.25
N ALA A 72 4.23 -5.19 2.19
CA ALA A 72 3.56 -5.97 1.15
C ALA A 72 2.03 -5.81 1.16
N ARG A 73 1.42 -5.59 2.34
CA ARG A 73 -0.02 -5.37 2.47
C ARG A 73 -0.42 -4.03 1.86
N SER A 74 0.37 -3.01 2.08
CA SER A 74 0.16 -1.67 1.52
C SER A 74 0.36 -1.67 0.00
N GLN A 75 1.40 -2.34 -0.49
CA GLN A 75 1.65 -2.49 -1.93
C GLN A 75 0.55 -3.28 -2.67
N ALA A 76 -0.16 -4.17 -1.98
CA ALA A 76 -1.29 -4.90 -2.55
C ALA A 76 -2.55 -4.03 -2.80
N ILE A 77 -2.58 -2.79 -2.30
CA ILE A 77 -3.74 -1.89 -2.44
C ILE A 77 -3.78 -1.25 -3.83
N ILE A 78 -2.63 -0.88 -4.37
CA ILE A 78 -2.47 -0.19 -5.64
C ILE A 78 -1.11 -0.56 -6.24
N SER A 79 -1.01 -0.66 -7.56
CA SER A 79 0.29 -0.87 -8.21
C SER A 79 1.18 0.37 -8.10
N GLU A 80 2.51 0.18 -8.13
CA GLU A 80 3.46 1.30 -8.15
C GLU A 80 3.18 2.29 -9.29
N ALA A 81 2.95 1.76 -10.49
CA ALA A 81 2.65 2.58 -11.67
C ALA A 81 1.39 3.43 -11.49
N ASP A 82 0.33 2.85 -10.90
CA ASP A 82 -0.91 3.58 -10.63
C ASP A 82 -0.75 4.60 -9.50
N TYR A 83 0.02 4.27 -8.46
CA TYR A 83 0.34 5.18 -7.37
C TYR A 83 1.07 6.42 -7.90
N ILE A 84 2.16 6.22 -8.64
CA ILE A 84 2.95 7.31 -9.23
C ILE A 84 2.10 8.14 -10.18
N ARG A 85 1.33 7.49 -11.06
CA ARG A 85 0.46 8.18 -12.02
C ARG A 85 -0.55 9.07 -11.30
N ARG A 86 -1.26 8.57 -10.27
CA ARG A 86 -2.26 9.33 -9.53
C ARG A 86 -1.69 10.60 -8.90
N HIS A 87 -0.51 10.50 -8.32
CA HIS A 87 0.16 11.65 -7.72
C HIS A 87 0.67 12.66 -8.74
N ARG A 88 1.15 12.21 -9.91
CA ARG A 88 1.56 13.10 -11.00
C ARG A 88 0.39 13.79 -11.68
N ASP A 89 -0.69 13.05 -11.90
CA ASP A 89 -1.90 13.58 -12.54
C ASP A 89 -2.69 14.52 -11.60
N CYS A 90 -2.35 14.53 -10.32
CA CYS A 90 -3.03 15.28 -9.28
C CYS A 90 -2.05 16.09 -8.41
N PRO A 91 -1.36 17.09 -8.98
CA PRO A 91 -0.32 17.84 -8.27
C PRO A 91 -0.84 18.65 -7.06
N GLY A 92 -2.15 18.89 -6.96
CA GLY A 92 -2.78 19.51 -5.80
C GLY A 92 -2.73 18.66 -4.52
N SER A 93 -2.29 17.40 -4.62
CA SER A 93 -2.03 16.54 -3.48
C SER A 93 -0.62 16.74 -2.86
N GLN A 94 0.20 17.62 -3.42
CA GLN A 94 1.50 17.95 -2.84
C GLN A 94 1.28 18.67 -1.51
N GLN A 95 1.77 18.02 -0.46
CA GLN A 95 1.71 18.58 0.88
C GLN A 95 2.93 19.48 1.15
N PRO A 96 2.81 20.45 2.07
CA PRO A 96 3.98 21.19 2.51
C PRO A 96 5.02 20.23 3.09
N PRO A 97 6.31 20.63 3.14
CA PRO A 97 7.37 19.79 3.70
C PRO A 97 7.02 19.28 5.08
N ALA A 98 7.19 17.98 5.27
CA ALA A 98 7.00 17.34 6.57
C ALA A 98 8.22 17.56 7.46
N ARG A 99 8.00 17.86 8.75
CA ARG A 99 9.05 17.93 9.74
C ARG A 99 8.97 16.70 10.65
N THR A 100 9.87 15.75 10.47
CA THR A 100 9.95 14.57 11.33
C THR A 100 10.44 14.97 12.75
N GLU A 101 9.69 14.60 13.77
CA GLU A 101 9.92 15.08 15.13
C GLU A 101 10.48 14.02 16.09
N ALA A 102 9.87 12.84 16.10
CA ALA A 102 10.20 11.81 17.07
C ALA A 102 9.95 10.40 16.56
N VAL A 103 10.72 9.47 17.08
CA VAL A 103 10.54 8.03 16.89
C VAL A 103 10.34 7.37 18.23
N THR A 104 9.27 6.60 18.39
CA THR A 104 8.95 5.86 19.61
C THR A 104 8.59 4.41 19.30
N ARG A 105 8.78 3.51 20.25
CA ARG A 105 8.29 2.13 20.12
C ARG A 105 6.82 2.07 20.47
N GLY A 106 6.05 1.42 19.60
CA GLY A 106 4.67 1.05 19.83
C GLY A 106 4.52 -0.41 20.29
N SER A 107 3.30 -0.87 20.35
CA SER A 107 2.96 -2.27 20.61
C SER A 107 3.17 -3.16 19.39
N HIS A 108 3.21 -4.49 19.60
CA HIS A 108 3.24 -5.49 18.54
C HIS A 108 4.39 -5.32 17.51
N GLY A 109 5.54 -4.82 17.95
CA GLY A 109 6.70 -4.62 17.07
C GLY A 109 6.65 -3.38 16.19
N ALA A 110 5.59 -2.60 16.25
CA ALA A 110 5.48 -1.34 15.53
C ALA A 110 6.42 -0.28 16.12
N TRP A 111 6.85 0.61 15.25
CA TRP A 111 7.49 1.86 15.61
C TRP A 111 6.67 3.01 15.09
N MET A 112 6.52 4.03 15.87
CA MET A 112 5.75 5.23 15.52
C MET A 112 6.70 6.37 15.22
N VAL A 113 6.52 7.00 14.06
CA VAL A 113 7.21 8.21 13.66
C VAL A 113 6.20 9.35 13.69
N ARG A 114 6.43 10.30 14.58
CA ARG A 114 5.63 11.52 14.65
C ARG A 114 6.25 12.60 13.77
N TYR A 115 5.43 13.27 13.00
CA TYR A 115 5.84 14.38 12.15
C TYR A 115 4.75 15.44 12.07
N GLU A 116 5.11 16.63 11.62
CA GLU A 116 4.22 17.75 11.42
C GLU A 116 4.20 18.15 9.96
N ILE A 117 2.99 18.36 9.42
CA ILE A 117 2.76 18.92 8.08
C ILE A 117 1.70 20.01 8.20
N GLY A 118 2.05 21.25 7.76
CA GLY A 118 1.09 22.34 7.71
C GLY A 118 0.42 22.67 9.06
N GLY A 119 1.13 22.49 10.17
CA GLY A 119 0.62 22.70 11.51
C GLY A 119 -0.16 21.51 12.10
N GLN A 120 -0.30 20.41 11.35
CA GLN A 120 -0.95 19.18 11.81
C GLN A 120 0.08 18.14 12.25
N GLN A 121 -0.12 17.57 13.42
CA GLN A 121 0.69 16.44 13.88
C GLN A 121 0.09 15.12 13.39
N LEU A 122 0.92 14.31 12.78
CA LEU A 122 0.57 13.01 12.22
C LEU A 122 1.50 11.94 12.77
N THR A 123 1.10 10.69 12.65
CA THR A 123 1.89 9.54 13.13
C THR A 123 1.87 8.45 12.10
N ASP A 124 3.04 8.04 11.67
CA ASP A 124 3.25 6.91 10.80
C ASP A 124 3.68 5.66 11.57
N TYR A 125 3.28 4.51 11.06
CA TYR A 125 3.62 3.21 11.62
C TYR A 125 4.63 2.50 10.72
N TRP A 126 5.72 2.05 11.34
CA TRP A 126 6.84 1.39 10.68
C TRP A 126 7.15 0.07 11.34
N PHE A 127 7.59 -0.90 10.54
CA PHE A 127 8.03 -2.20 11.02
C PHE A 127 9.42 -2.50 10.48
N TYR A 128 10.19 -3.29 11.27
CA TYR A 128 11.51 -3.75 10.83
C TYR A 128 11.41 -5.19 10.36
N VAL A 129 11.41 -5.39 9.04
CA VAL A 129 11.20 -6.68 8.38
C VAL A 129 12.36 -6.99 7.45
N HIS A 130 12.92 -8.19 7.54
CA HIS A 130 14.05 -8.61 6.70
C HIS A 130 15.20 -7.59 6.64
N ARG A 131 15.58 -7.05 7.80
CA ARG A 131 16.65 -6.04 7.95
C ARG A 131 16.36 -4.70 7.26
N ARG A 132 15.09 -4.36 7.05
CA ARG A 132 14.65 -3.10 6.44
C ARG A 132 13.48 -2.51 7.20
N TRP A 133 13.41 -1.21 7.19
CA TRP A 133 12.25 -0.47 7.63
C TRP A 133 11.21 -0.41 6.53
N VAL A 134 10.01 -0.82 6.85
CA VAL A 134 8.84 -0.76 5.95
C VAL A 134 7.74 0.07 6.58
N PHE A 135 7.12 0.89 5.75
CA PHE A 135 6.00 1.76 6.11
C PHE A 135 4.68 1.00 5.97
N ASP A 136 3.83 1.08 6.96
CA ASP A 136 2.48 0.52 6.92
C ASP A 136 1.45 1.61 6.61
N LEU A 137 1.05 1.71 5.35
CA LEU A 137 0.05 2.68 4.90
C LEU A 137 -1.32 2.42 5.54
N VAL A 138 -1.67 1.15 5.77
CA VAL A 138 -3.00 0.78 6.29
C VAL A 138 -3.21 1.28 7.71
N LEU A 139 -2.16 1.26 8.54
CA LEU A 139 -2.21 1.80 9.89
C LEU A 139 -1.99 3.31 9.91
N SER A 140 -1.11 3.83 9.06
CA SER A 140 -0.72 5.23 9.04
C SER A 140 -1.78 6.13 8.43
N ASN A 141 -2.39 5.71 7.33
CA ASN A 141 -3.34 6.55 6.59
C ASN A 141 -4.48 5.73 5.96
N PRO A 142 -5.47 5.33 6.77
CA PRO A 142 -6.63 4.57 6.28
C PRO A 142 -7.47 5.35 5.24
N ASP A 143 -7.44 6.68 5.27
CA ASP A 143 -8.13 7.50 4.27
C ASP A 143 -7.44 7.42 2.90
N ALA A 144 -6.12 7.44 2.85
CA ALA A 144 -5.38 7.19 1.62
C ALA A 144 -5.66 5.80 1.06
N VAL A 145 -5.76 4.77 1.91
CA VAL A 145 -6.17 3.41 1.50
C VAL A 145 -7.52 3.43 0.80
N ARG A 146 -8.49 4.14 1.36
CA ARG A 146 -9.83 4.30 0.75
C ARG A 146 -9.74 4.97 -0.61
N LEU A 147 -8.96 6.03 -0.73
CA LEU A 147 -8.75 6.75 -1.99
C LEU A 147 -8.08 5.88 -3.06
N TYR A 148 -7.06 5.10 -2.68
CA TYR A 148 -6.33 4.24 -3.64
C TYR A 148 -7.14 3.04 -4.13
N ARG A 149 -8.20 2.63 -3.42
CA ARG A 149 -9.15 1.59 -3.87
C ARG A 149 -10.19 2.10 -4.86
N MET A 150 -10.31 3.40 -5.05
CA MET A 150 -11.23 4.00 -6.01
C MET A 150 -10.75 3.81 -7.45
N SER A 151 -11.66 3.89 -8.43
CA SER A 151 -11.27 4.04 -9.82
C SER A 151 -10.50 5.35 -10.03
N PRO A 152 -9.70 5.51 -11.10
CA PRO A 152 -9.00 6.76 -11.38
C PRO A 152 -9.93 7.98 -11.43
N GLN A 153 -11.12 7.84 -12.00
CA GLN A 153 -12.10 8.92 -12.11
C GLN A 153 -12.67 9.30 -10.73
N GLN A 154 -12.99 8.30 -9.90
CA GLN A 154 -13.46 8.55 -8.53
C GLN A 154 -12.38 9.21 -7.68
N TYR A 155 -11.12 8.78 -7.84
CA TYR A 155 -9.98 9.38 -7.15
C TYR A 155 -9.85 10.87 -7.48
N VAL A 156 -9.81 11.22 -8.77
CA VAL A 156 -9.73 12.61 -9.23
C VAL A 156 -10.87 13.46 -8.67
N ALA A 157 -12.10 12.93 -8.68
CA ALA A 157 -13.25 13.63 -8.11
C ALA A 157 -13.15 13.81 -6.59
N ALA A 158 -12.66 12.78 -5.87
CA ALA A 158 -12.56 12.80 -4.41
C ALA A 158 -11.48 13.76 -3.89
N VAL A 159 -10.35 13.87 -4.60
CA VAL A 159 -9.24 14.76 -4.20
C VAL A 159 -9.33 16.16 -4.80
N GLY A 160 -10.33 16.41 -5.65
CA GLY A 160 -10.56 17.75 -6.22
C GLY A 160 -9.51 18.19 -7.22
N CYS A 161 -8.88 17.25 -7.94
CA CYS A 161 -7.92 17.59 -8.99
C CYS A 161 -8.65 18.19 -10.18
N SER A 162 -8.55 19.49 -10.36
CA SER A 162 -8.89 20.13 -11.63
C SER A 162 -7.76 19.88 -12.63
N ARG A 163 -8.11 19.31 -13.78
CA ARG A 163 -7.23 19.29 -14.96
C ARG A 163 -7.14 20.68 -15.56
#